data_76517f30db9677ceead860cec6c94957
#
_entry.id   76517f30db9677ceead860cec6c94957
#
_cell.length_a   1.000
_cell.length_b   1.000
_cell.length_c   1.000
_cell.angle_alpha   90.00
_cell.angle_beta   90.00
_cell.angle_gamma   90.00
#
_symmetry.space_group_name_H-M   'P 1'
#
loop_
_entity.id
_entity.type
_entity.pdbx_description
1 polymer ?
#
loop_
_entity_poly.entity_id
_entity_poly.type
_entity_poly.pdbx_seq_one_letter_code
_entity_poly.pdbx_strand_id
1 'polypeptide(L)'
;CISKGKARQPYEFGVKTSLAITEKSGLIVGARTFTGNPYDGHTLAAQLEQTRILLEGVPGEPKPKTVLADLGYRGVDAELGPVKLIHCGKYKTLSEKQRKWLKRRQAVEPIIGHVKQDHGLRRCWLKGATGDALHAVLCATGFNLRWLLRAIARLGIGPVLLRVLRHVKSAAFAHYFLTIARQLRVDVPLRSPFRWAAAFTRTIQLATRSPCAQLEATA
;
A
#
# COMPACT_ATOMS: atom_id res chain seq x y z
N CYS A 1 2.48 -8.06 -25.23
CA CYS A 1 1.15 -8.64 -25.37
C CYS A 1 1.11 -9.99 -24.65
N ILE A 2 0.14 -10.19 -23.80
CA ILE A 2 -0.05 -11.41 -23.00
C ILE A 2 -1.38 -12.03 -23.43
N SER A 3 -1.35 -13.27 -23.96
CA SER A 3 -2.55 -14.03 -24.26
C SER A 3 -3.12 -14.65 -22.97
N LYS A 4 -4.41 -14.46 -22.70
CA LYS A 4 -5.09 -15.00 -21.50
C LYS A 4 -6.01 -16.18 -21.76
N GLY A 5 -6.25 -16.54 -23.00
CA GLY A 5 -7.18 -17.61 -23.35
C GLY A 5 -8.64 -17.34 -22.92
N LYS A 6 -9.01 -16.07 -22.60
CA LYS A 6 -10.37 -15.69 -22.22
C LYS A 6 -11.12 -15.10 -23.42
N ALA A 7 -12.32 -15.58 -23.71
CA ALA A 7 -13.12 -15.18 -24.88
C ALA A 7 -13.41 -13.65 -24.90
N ARG A 8 -13.66 -13.02 -23.76
CA ARG A 8 -14.00 -11.57 -23.70
C ARG A 8 -12.80 -10.65 -23.75
N GLN A 9 -11.62 -11.10 -23.36
CA GLN A 9 -10.39 -10.29 -23.33
C GLN A 9 -9.19 -11.19 -23.58
N PRO A 10 -8.96 -11.56 -24.84
CA PRO A 10 -7.95 -12.57 -25.20
C PRO A 10 -6.52 -12.07 -24.98
N TYR A 11 -6.30 -10.76 -25.05
CA TYR A 11 -4.98 -10.15 -24.91
C TYR A 11 -4.95 -9.08 -23.82
N GLU A 12 -3.85 -9.03 -23.08
CA GLU A 12 -3.47 -7.91 -22.21
C GLU A 12 -2.14 -7.33 -22.66
N PHE A 13 -2.02 -6.01 -22.58
CA PHE A 13 -0.80 -5.29 -22.90
C PHE A 13 -0.18 -4.76 -21.62
N GLY A 14 1.14 -4.69 -21.56
CA GLY A 14 1.88 -4.19 -20.43
C GLY A 14 2.85 -5.20 -19.84
N VAL A 15 3.30 -4.91 -18.62
CA VAL A 15 4.21 -5.77 -17.85
C VAL A 15 3.45 -6.63 -16.85
N LYS A 16 4.00 -7.79 -16.53
CA LYS A 16 3.45 -8.62 -15.45
C LYS A 16 3.78 -7.97 -14.10
N THR A 17 2.78 -7.79 -13.24
CA THR A 17 2.95 -7.30 -11.88
C THR A 17 2.60 -8.40 -10.88
N SER A 18 3.52 -8.71 -9.98
CA SER A 18 3.31 -9.60 -8.84
C SER A 18 3.07 -8.80 -7.58
N LEU A 19 2.10 -9.23 -6.76
CA LEU A 19 1.78 -8.62 -5.47
C LEU A 19 1.91 -9.66 -4.36
N ALA A 20 2.67 -9.35 -3.32
CA ALA A 20 2.73 -10.14 -2.09
C ALA A 20 1.79 -9.51 -1.05
N ILE A 21 0.85 -10.31 -0.54
CA ILE A 21 -0.23 -9.84 0.33
C ILE A 21 -0.26 -10.66 1.61
N THR A 22 -0.41 -10.01 2.75
CA THR A 22 -0.51 -10.68 4.05
C THR A 22 -1.84 -11.40 4.20
N GLU A 23 -1.81 -12.64 4.71
CA GLU A 23 -3.00 -13.50 4.83
C GLU A 23 -4.06 -12.93 5.76
N LYS A 24 -3.69 -12.34 6.91
CA LYS A 24 -4.63 -11.88 7.93
C LYS A 24 -5.18 -10.48 7.65
N SER A 25 -4.31 -9.54 7.33
CA SER A 25 -4.67 -8.12 7.23
C SER A 25 -4.96 -7.67 5.80
N GLY A 26 -4.58 -8.44 4.78
CA GLY A 26 -4.72 -8.04 3.39
C GLY A 26 -3.80 -6.87 2.99
N LEU A 27 -2.74 -6.59 3.77
CA LEU A 27 -1.76 -5.57 3.43
C LEU A 27 -0.84 -6.06 2.31
N ILE A 28 -0.51 -5.18 1.38
CA ILE A 28 0.44 -5.46 0.31
C ILE A 28 1.84 -5.18 0.84
N VAL A 29 2.66 -6.23 0.94
CA VAL A 29 4.04 -6.17 1.47
C VAL A 29 5.10 -6.35 0.38
N GLY A 30 4.68 -6.41 -0.88
CA GLY A 30 5.57 -6.43 -2.02
C GLY A 30 4.80 -6.18 -3.31
N ALA A 31 5.40 -5.40 -4.23
CA ALA A 31 4.85 -5.12 -5.55
C ALA A 31 6.00 -5.03 -6.54
N ARG A 32 6.15 -6.04 -7.39
CA ARG A 32 7.26 -6.14 -8.35
C ARG A 32 6.73 -6.32 -9.77
N THR A 33 7.36 -5.66 -10.72
CA THR A 33 7.07 -5.80 -12.13
C THR A 33 8.11 -6.65 -12.83
N PHE A 34 7.68 -7.37 -13.86
CA PHE A 34 8.52 -8.23 -14.66
C PHE A 34 8.29 -7.92 -16.14
N THR A 35 9.36 -7.64 -16.88
CA THR A 35 9.31 -7.40 -18.30
C THR A 35 8.95 -8.70 -19.05
N GLY A 36 8.22 -8.55 -20.14
CA GLY A 36 7.72 -9.71 -20.88
C GLY A 36 6.59 -10.44 -20.14
N ASN A 37 6.47 -11.73 -20.38
CA ASN A 37 5.49 -12.60 -19.73
C ASN A 37 6.19 -13.85 -19.17
N PRO A 38 7.07 -13.72 -18.15
CA PRO A 38 7.73 -14.88 -17.56
C PRO A 38 6.70 -15.81 -16.93
N TYR A 39 7.05 -17.10 -16.85
CA TYR A 39 6.25 -18.09 -16.12
C TYR A 39 6.09 -17.64 -14.65
N ASP A 40 4.92 -17.84 -14.07
CA ASP A 40 4.61 -17.35 -12.71
C ASP A 40 5.61 -17.87 -11.66
N GLY A 41 6.01 -19.14 -11.77
CA GLY A 41 6.98 -19.75 -10.88
C GLY A 41 8.30 -18.97 -10.82
N HIS A 42 8.83 -18.55 -11.98
CA HIS A 42 10.10 -17.82 -12.05
C HIS A 42 10.04 -16.41 -11.43
N THR A 43 8.84 -15.88 -11.18
CA THR A 43 8.68 -14.56 -10.54
C THR A 43 8.69 -14.62 -9.02
N LEU A 44 8.48 -15.81 -8.43
CA LEU A 44 8.22 -15.96 -7.00
C LEU A 44 9.45 -15.67 -6.13
N ALA A 45 10.61 -16.21 -6.48
CA ALA A 45 11.86 -15.99 -5.73
C ALA A 45 12.20 -14.49 -5.67
N ALA A 46 12.16 -13.81 -6.81
CA ALA A 46 12.43 -12.38 -6.92
C ALA A 46 11.38 -11.53 -6.15
N GLN A 47 10.11 -11.94 -6.15
CA GLN A 47 9.06 -11.27 -5.37
C GLN A 47 9.29 -11.43 -3.85
N LEU A 48 9.71 -12.62 -3.40
CA LEU A 48 9.99 -12.87 -1.99
C LEU A 48 11.24 -12.13 -1.51
N GLU A 49 12.25 -12.01 -2.35
CA GLU A 49 13.43 -11.20 -2.07
C GLU A 49 13.05 -9.73 -1.82
N GLN A 50 12.28 -9.12 -2.72
CA GLN A 50 11.78 -7.76 -2.51
C GLN A 50 10.96 -7.65 -1.23
N THR A 51 10.09 -8.61 -0.95
CA THR A 51 9.28 -8.63 0.26
C THR A 51 10.16 -8.68 1.51
N ARG A 52 11.22 -9.48 1.49
CA ARG A 52 12.19 -9.57 2.59
C ARG A 52 12.87 -8.23 2.83
N ILE A 53 13.38 -7.59 1.78
CA ILE A 53 14.04 -6.28 1.87
C ILE A 53 13.09 -5.23 2.46
N LEU A 54 11.83 -5.19 2.02
CA LEU A 54 10.85 -4.24 2.51
C LEU A 54 10.44 -4.48 3.98
N LEU A 55 10.62 -5.69 4.49
CA LEU A 55 10.30 -6.05 5.86
C LEU A 55 11.49 -5.95 6.82
N GLU A 56 12.72 -5.75 6.36
CA GLU A 56 13.93 -5.64 7.18
C GLU A 56 13.86 -4.52 8.23
N GLY A 57 13.20 -3.40 7.91
CA GLY A 57 13.04 -2.27 8.84
C GLY A 57 11.84 -2.39 9.78
N VAL A 58 11.08 -3.47 9.73
CA VAL A 58 9.88 -3.63 10.56
C VAL A 58 10.24 -4.28 11.90
N PRO A 59 9.80 -3.71 13.06
CA PRO A 59 10.06 -4.31 14.36
C PRO A 59 9.66 -5.78 14.43
N GLY A 60 10.55 -6.64 14.91
CA GLY A 60 10.36 -8.09 14.97
C GLY A 60 10.76 -8.84 13.70
N GLU A 61 11.30 -8.15 12.69
CA GLU A 61 11.82 -8.71 11.43
C GLU A 61 10.97 -9.86 10.87
N PRO A 62 9.71 -9.59 10.50
CA PRO A 62 8.81 -10.64 10.06
C PRO A 62 9.32 -11.26 8.74
N LYS A 63 9.59 -12.57 8.78
CA LYS A 63 10.04 -13.32 7.59
C LYS A 63 8.91 -14.21 7.06
N PRO A 64 8.66 -14.24 5.73
CA PRO A 64 7.69 -15.14 5.15
C PRO A 64 8.09 -16.59 5.41
N LYS A 65 7.26 -17.36 6.12
CA LYS A 65 7.47 -18.79 6.39
C LYS A 65 6.69 -19.68 5.42
N THR A 66 5.55 -19.18 4.96
CA THR A 66 4.63 -19.92 4.08
C THR A 66 4.05 -18.98 3.05
N VAL A 67 4.04 -19.40 1.81
CA VAL A 67 3.43 -18.69 0.68
C VAL A 67 2.25 -19.49 0.17
N LEU A 68 1.12 -18.82 -0.02
CA LEU A 68 -0.06 -19.36 -0.67
C LEU A 68 -0.09 -18.84 -2.11
N ALA A 69 0.03 -19.72 -3.07
CA ALA A 69 0.09 -19.36 -4.47
C ALA A 69 -0.97 -20.09 -5.31
N ASP A 70 -1.12 -19.68 -6.55
CA ASP A 70 -1.96 -20.35 -7.54
C ASP A 70 -1.25 -21.55 -8.16
N LEU A 71 -1.97 -22.30 -8.98
CA LEU A 71 -1.44 -23.45 -9.72
C LEU A 71 -0.28 -23.10 -10.68
N GLY A 72 -0.23 -21.85 -11.14
CA GLY A 72 0.86 -21.33 -11.98
C GLY A 72 2.24 -21.34 -11.32
N TYR A 73 2.33 -21.61 -10.03
CA TYR A 73 3.59 -21.66 -9.26
C TYR A 73 4.05 -23.09 -8.94
N ARG A 74 3.62 -24.09 -9.73
CA ARG A 74 4.08 -25.47 -9.53
C ARG A 74 5.57 -25.62 -9.89
N GLY A 75 6.27 -26.54 -9.20
CA GLY A 75 7.62 -26.96 -9.56
C GLY A 75 8.76 -26.06 -9.10
N VAL A 76 8.47 -24.95 -8.38
CA VAL A 76 9.48 -23.99 -7.90
C VAL A 76 9.81 -24.14 -6.42
N ASP A 77 9.39 -25.23 -5.78
CA ASP A 77 9.61 -25.45 -4.35
C ASP A 77 11.11 -25.43 -3.97
N ALA A 78 11.97 -25.95 -4.84
CA ALA A 78 13.41 -26.02 -4.59
C ALA A 78 14.10 -24.63 -4.61
N GLU A 79 13.52 -23.65 -5.31
CA GLU A 79 14.09 -22.30 -5.45
C GLU A 79 13.78 -21.39 -4.24
N LEU A 80 12.84 -21.79 -3.38
CA LEU A 80 12.32 -20.95 -2.30
C LEU A 80 13.06 -21.09 -0.97
N GLY A 81 14.05 -22.00 -0.89
CA GLY A 81 14.79 -22.26 0.34
C GLY A 81 13.87 -22.70 1.50
N PRO A 82 13.91 -22.04 2.68
CA PRO A 82 13.13 -22.44 3.84
C PRO A 82 11.64 -22.11 3.76
N VAL A 83 11.19 -21.43 2.71
CA VAL A 83 9.80 -20.97 2.58
C VAL A 83 8.92 -22.08 2.02
N LYS A 84 7.87 -22.43 2.73
CA LYS A 84 6.92 -23.48 2.31
C LYS A 84 5.91 -22.94 1.30
N LEU A 85 5.89 -23.52 0.10
CA LEU A 85 4.90 -23.21 -0.93
C LEU A 85 3.66 -24.11 -0.81
N ILE A 86 2.49 -23.50 -0.71
CA ILE A 86 1.19 -24.17 -0.67
C ILE A 86 0.34 -23.69 -1.86
N HIS A 87 -0.14 -24.63 -2.66
CA HIS A 87 -1.05 -24.40 -3.77
C HIS A 87 -2.11 -25.51 -3.88
N CYS A 88 -3.18 -25.28 -4.60
CA CYS A 88 -4.30 -26.25 -4.68
C CYS A 88 -3.90 -27.61 -5.28
N GLY A 89 -2.83 -27.71 -6.05
CA GLY A 89 -2.30 -29.00 -6.55
C GLY A 89 -1.80 -29.92 -5.44
N LYS A 90 -1.50 -29.39 -4.25
CA LYS A 90 -1.06 -30.17 -3.06
C LYS A 90 -2.21 -30.47 -2.08
N TYR A 91 -3.47 -30.21 -2.47
CA TYR A 91 -4.63 -30.21 -1.56
C TYR A 91 -4.78 -31.50 -0.74
N LYS A 92 -4.51 -32.67 -1.35
CA LYS A 92 -4.62 -33.97 -0.67
C LYS A 92 -3.64 -34.15 0.49
N THR A 93 -2.45 -33.55 0.41
CA THR A 93 -1.37 -33.65 1.42
C THR A 93 -1.40 -32.54 2.46
N LEU A 94 -2.35 -31.59 2.36
CA LEU A 94 -2.47 -30.45 3.24
C LEU A 94 -3.23 -30.79 4.53
N SER A 95 -2.77 -30.24 5.66
CA SER A 95 -3.52 -30.25 6.90
C SER A 95 -4.82 -29.44 6.78
N GLU A 96 -5.79 -29.66 7.66
CA GLU A 96 -7.05 -28.92 7.66
C GLU A 96 -6.85 -27.40 7.80
N LYS A 97 -5.91 -26.99 8.65
CA LYS A 97 -5.51 -25.58 8.80
C LYS A 97 -4.99 -24.98 7.48
N GLN A 98 -4.15 -25.70 6.76
CA GLN A 98 -3.61 -25.26 5.47
C GLN A 98 -4.69 -25.18 4.37
N ARG A 99 -5.68 -26.09 4.40
CA ARG A 99 -6.83 -26.03 3.50
C ARG A 99 -7.69 -24.79 3.77
N LYS A 100 -7.86 -24.38 5.04
CA LYS A 100 -8.53 -23.11 5.40
C LYS A 100 -7.77 -21.91 4.87
N TRP A 101 -6.43 -21.88 4.98
CA TRP A 101 -5.61 -20.83 4.40
C TRP A 101 -5.75 -20.74 2.89
N LEU A 102 -5.76 -21.89 2.21
CA LEU A 102 -5.92 -21.92 0.75
C LEU A 102 -7.30 -21.35 0.30
N LYS A 103 -8.36 -21.61 1.06
CA LYS A 103 -9.67 -20.96 0.81
C LYS A 103 -9.59 -19.45 0.99
N ARG A 104 -8.88 -18.95 2.01
CA ARG A 104 -8.69 -17.51 2.26
C ARG A 104 -7.88 -16.81 1.16
N ARG A 105 -7.05 -17.54 0.40
CA ARG A 105 -6.34 -16.98 -0.75
C ARG A 105 -7.28 -16.30 -1.75
N GLN A 106 -8.52 -16.75 -1.87
CA GLN A 106 -9.50 -16.10 -2.75
C GLN A 106 -9.73 -14.62 -2.41
N ALA A 107 -9.45 -14.20 -1.17
CA ALA A 107 -9.51 -12.78 -0.78
C ALA A 107 -8.45 -11.90 -1.47
N VAL A 108 -7.46 -12.49 -2.13
CA VAL A 108 -6.46 -11.76 -2.92
C VAL A 108 -7.08 -11.17 -4.20
N GLU A 109 -8.04 -11.85 -4.82
CA GLU A 109 -8.67 -11.39 -6.07
C GLU A 109 -9.39 -10.04 -5.92
N PRO A 110 -10.25 -9.82 -4.90
CA PRO A 110 -10.82 -8.50 -4.64
C PRO A 110 -9.76 -7.43 -4.38
N ILE A 111 -8.68 -7.75 -3.66
CA ILE A 111 -7.59 -6.81 -3.41
C ILE A 111 -6.94 -6.38 -4.72
N ILE A 112 -6.60 -7.32 -5.60
CA ILE A 112 -6.07 -7.03 -6.94
C ILE A 112 -7.08 -6.17 -7.74
N GLY A 113 -8.36 -6.48 -7.66
CA GLY A 113 -9.43 -5.68 -8.27
C GLY A 113 -9.40 -4.23 -7.80
N HIS A 114 -9.33 -3.99 -6.49
CA HIS A 114 -9.23 -2.65 -5.92
C HIS A 114 -7.96 -1.92 -6.32
N VAL A 115 -6.80 -2.60 -6.31
CA VAL A 115 -5.53 -1.98 -6.76
C VAL A 115 -5.62 -1.58 -8.23
N LYS A 116 -6.26 -2.38 -9.07
CA LYS A 116 -6.45 -2.07 -10.48
C LYS A 116 -7.43 -0.93 -10.72
N GLN A 117 -8.56 -0.89 -10.03
CA GLN A 117 -9.64 0.06 -10.30
C GLN A 117 -9.48 1.36 -9.49
N ASP A 118 -9.24 1.25 -8.18
CA ASP A 118 -9.26 2.38 -7.26
C ASP A 118 -7.89 3.07 -7.17
N HIS A 119 -6.80 2.33 -7.44
CA HIS A 119 -5.42 2.82 -7.30
C HIS A 119 -4.63 2.85 -8.62
N GLY A 120 -5.31 2.68 -9.76
CA GLY A 120 -4.78 2.98 -11.09
C GLY A 120 -3.84 1.93 -11.70
N LEU A 121 -3.68 0.73 -11.10
CA LEU A 121 -2.75 -0.29 -11.62
C LEU A 121 -3.12 -0.80 -13.04
N ARG A 122 -4.31 -0.50 -13.54
CA ARG A 122 -4.73 -0.87 -14.91
C ARG A 122 -3.94 -0.16 -16.00
N ARG A 123 -3.41 1.04 -15.73
CA ARG A 123 -2.75 1.86 -16.75
C ARG A 123 -1.57 2.61 -16.14
N CYS A 124 -0.39 2.28 -16.59
CA CYS A 124 0.82 3.03 -16.23
C CYS A 124 0.97 4.26 -17.13
N TRP A 125 1.21 5.42 -16.54
CA TRP A 125 1.49 6.68 -17.22
C TRP A 125 3.00 7.00 -17.23
N LEU A 126 3.77 6.28 -16.43
CA LEU A 126 5.21 6.42 -16.36
C LEU A 126 5.86 5.58 -17.48
N LYS A 127 7.01 6.02 -17.97
CA LYS A 127 7.70 5.38 -19.09
C LYS A 127 8.84 4.48 -18.62
N GLY A 128 9.04 3.39 -19.32
CA GLY A 128 10.15 2.46 -19.13
C GLY A 128 9.99 1.53 -17.92
N ALA A 129 10.90 0.60 -17.77
CA ALA A 129 10.85 -0.44 -16.72
C ALA A 129 10.86 0.15 -15.29
N THR A 130 11.62 1.23 -15.06
CA THR A 130 11.62 1.95 -13.78
C THR A 130 10.27 2.61 -13.52
N GLY A 131 9.65 3.19 -14.56
CA GLY A 131 8.31 3.77 -14.45
C GLY A 131 7.26 2.73 -14.08
N ASP A 132 7.29 1.56 -14.70
CA ASP A 132 6.39 0.45 -14.38
C ASP A 132 6.58 -0.05 -12.93
N ALA A 133 7.83 -0.16 -12.47
CA ALA A 133 8.16 -0.58 -11.11
C ALA A 133 7.65 0.43 -10.07
N LEU A 134 7.93 1.72 -10.27
CA LEU A 134 7.44 2.80 -9.41
C LEU A 134 5.91 2.84 -9.38
N HIS A 135 5.27 2.70 -10.53
CA HIS A 135 3.81 2.69 -10.62
C HIS A 135 3.19 1.57 -9.79
N ALA A 136 3.72 0.35 -9.88
CA ALA A 136 3.24 -0.79 -9.11
C ALA A 136 3.36 -0.55 -7.59
N VAL A 137 4.51 -0.01 -7.14
CA VAL A 137 4.75 0.31 -5.73
C VAL A 137 3.81 1.43 -5.25
N LEU A 138 3.62 2.49 -6.03
CA LEU A 138 2.72 3.59 -5.69
C LEU A 138 1.26 3.13 -5.59
N CYS A 139 0.79 2.27 -6.49
CA CYS A 139 -0.54 1.69 -6.42
C CYS A 139 -0.74 0.82 -5.17
N ALA A 140 0.25 0.01 -4.82
CA ALA A 140 0.25 -0.80 -3.59
C ALA A 140 0.25 0.08 -2.34
N THR A 141 1.06 1.13 -2.32
CA THR A 141 1.12 2.12 -1.23
C THR A 141 -0.21 2.84 -1.05
N GLY A 142 -0.84 3.27 -2.14
CA GLY A 142 -2.18 3.90 -2.11
C GLY A 142 -3.24 2.98 -1.48
N PHE A 143 -3.23 1.69 -1.84
CA PHE A 143 -4.10 0.70 -1.23
C PHE A 143 -3.85 0.55 0.28
N ASN A 144 -2.59 0.42 0.69
CA ASN A 144 -2.21 0.29 2.10
C ASN A 144 -2.56 1.54 2.90
N LEU A 145 -2.37 2.73 2.34
CA LEU A 145 -2.74 3.99 2.98
C LEU A 145 -4.25 4.06 3.22
N ARG A 146 -5.06 3.71 2.23
CA ARG A 146 -6.52 3.62 2.37
C ARG A 146 -6.92 2.61 3.45
N TRP A 147 -6.25 1.46 3.50
CA TRP A 147 -6.45 0.47 4.55
C TRP A 147 -6.13 1.03 5.94
N LEU A 148 -4.99 1.71 6.08
CA LEU A 148 -4.56 2.37 7.32
C LEU A 148 -5.57 3.43 7.78
N LEU A 149 -6.04 4.28 6.89
CA LEU A 149 -7.04 5.30 7.20
C LEU A 149 -8.36 4.68 7.71
N ARG A 150 -8.79 3.57 7.09
CA ARG A 150 -9.95 2.83 7.57
C ARG A 150 -9.72 2.19 8.95
N ALA A 151 -8.52 1.68 9.22
CA ALA A 151 -8.17 1.13 10.52
C ALA A 151 -8.19 2.23 11.60
N ILE A 152 -7.60 3.39 11.32
CA ILE A 152 -7.63 4.57 12.19
C ILE A 152 -9.06 5.00 12.52
N ALA A 153 -9.94 5.03 11.51
CA ALA A 153 -11.35 5.37 11.71
C ALA A 153 -12.08 4.33 12.57
N ARG A 154 -11.87 3.04 12.34
CA ARG A 154 -12.48 1.95 13.13
C ARG A 154 -12.04 1.95 14.59
N LEU A 155 -10.77 2.28 14.84
CA LEU A 155 -10.20 2.35 16.19
C LEU A 155 -10.59 3.65 16.93
N GLY A 156 -11.24 4.59 16.25
CA GLY A 156 -11.62 5.88 16.85
C GLY A 156 -10.45 6.79 17.22
N ILE A 157 -9.22 6.47 16.76
CA ILE A 157 -8.00 7.23 17.10
C ILE A 157 -7.76 8.44 16.19
N GLY A 158 -8.65 8.69 15.22
CA GLY A 158 -8.55 9.81 14.30
C GLY A 158 -8.35 11.17 14.97
N PRO A 159 -9.14 11.56 15.99
CA PRO A 159 -8.97 12.84 16.69
C PRO A 159 -7.62 12.96 17.42
N VAL A 160 -7.14 11.85 18.00
CA VAL A 160 -5.83 11.81 18.69
C VAL A 160 -4.70 11.97 17.67
N LEU A 161 -4.76 11.24 16.57
CA LEU A 161 -3.77 11.34 15.49
C LEU A 161 -3.72 12.75 14.90
N LEU A 162 -4.87 13.38 14.64
CA LEU A 162 -4.94 14.76 14.15
C LEU A 162 -4.37 15.76 15.15
N ARG A 163 -4.54 15.52 16.45
CA ARG A 163 -3.95 16.35 17.50
C ARG A 163 -2.43 16.24 17.48
N VAL A 164 -1.89 15.02 17.43
CA VAL A 164 -0.44 14.78 17.34
C VAL A 164 0.14 15.40 16.06
N LEU A 165 -0.49 15.19 14.90
CA LEU A 165 -0.03 15.77 13.63
C LEU A 165 -0.03 17.31 13.65
N ARG A 166 -1.01 17.93 14.30
CA ARG A 166 -1.02 19.39 14.51
C ARG A 166 0.17 19.88 15.34
N HIS A 167 0.49 19.18 16.43
CA HIS A 167 1.64 19.52 17.26
C HIS A 167 2.96 19.34 16.52
N VAL A 168 3.13 18.25 15.78
CA VAL A 168 4.34 17.99 14.98
C VAL A 168 4.52 19.05 13.90
N LYS A 169 3.46 19.39 13.16
CA LYS A 169 3.53 20.45 12.13
C LYS A 169 3.84 21.81 12.74
N SER A 170 3.23 22.14 13.87
CA SER A 170 3.50 23.39 14.60
C SER A 170 4.94 23.48 15.08
N ALA A 171 5.48 22.42 15.66
CA ALA A 171 6.88 22.35 16.10
C ALA A 171 7.88 22.42 14.92
N ALA A 172 7.63 21.66 13.85
CA ALA A 172 8.47 21.68 12.67
C ALA A 172 8.47 23.03 11.96
N PHE A 173 7.30 23.68 11.86
CA PHE A 173 7.18 25.01 11.27
C PHE A 173 7.88 26.07 12.13
N ALA A 174 7.74 26.01 13.45
CA ALA A 174 8.42 26.93 14.38
C ALA A 174 9.94 26.74 14.29
N HIS A 175 10.43 25.51 14.26
CA HIS A 175 11.85 25.22 14.10
C HIS A 175 12.40 25.73 12.76
N TYR A 176 11.70 25.48 11.66
CA TYR A 176 12.08 25.95 10.32
C TYR A 176 12.10 27.47 10.25
N PHE A 177 11.10 28.15 10.81
CA PHE A 177 11.02 29.60 10.83
C PHE A 177 12.14 30.22 11.67
N LEU A 178 12.43 29.66 12.85
CA LEU A 178 13.55 30.10 13.70
C LEU A 178 14.90 29.91 13.03
N THR A 179 15.08 28.83 12.27
CA THR A 179 16.32 28.57 11.52
C THR A 179 16.54 29.61 10.42
N ILE A 180 15.49 29.92 9.66
CA ILE A 180 15.55 30.96 8.61
C ILE A 180 15.77 32.34 9.22
N ALA A 181 15.07 32.67 10.30
CA ALA A 181 15.22 33.95 10.98
C ALA A 181 16.66 34.15 11.51
N ARG A 182 17.28 33.11 12.03
CA ARG A 182 18.70 33.11 12.44
C ARG A 182 19.64 33.31 11.26
N GLN A 183 19.38 32.66 10.11
CA GLN A 183 20.21 32.84 8.90
C GLN A 183 20.10 34.24 8.33
N LEU A 184 18.93 34.86 8.39
CA LEU A 184 18.66 36.21 7.88
C LEU A 184 19.04 37.32 8.87
N ARG A 185 19.54 37.00 10.07
CA ARG A 185 19.81 37.95 11.17
C ARG A 185 18.64 38.89 11.47
N VAL A 186 17.42 38.38 11.32
CA VAL A 186 16.21 39.13 11.65
C VAL A 186 15.87 38.86 13.11
N ASP A 187 15.90 39.88 13.94
CA ASP A 187 15.41 39.82 15.32
C ASP A 187 13.91 39.64 15.30
N VAL A 188 13.45 38.39 15.50
CA VAL A 188 12.02 38.10 15.64
C VAL A 188 11.64 38.31 17.11
N PRO A 189 10.82 39.32 17.44
CA PRO A 189 10.38 39.49 18.78
C PRO A 189 9.54 38.30 19.23
N LEU A 190 10.01 37.56 20.23
CA LEU A 190 9.39 36.38 20.83
C LEU A 190 8.11 36.77 21.60
N ARG A 191 7.16 37.45 20.99
CA ARG A 191 5.81 37.60 21.53
C ARG A 191 4.95 36.44 21.09
N SER A 192 4.88 35.45 21.96
CA SER A 192 4.01 34.26 22.01
C SER A 192 3.71 33.57 20.68
N PRO A 193 4.21 32.34 20.46
CA PRO A 193 3.95 31.51 19.25
C PRO A 193 2.46 31.12 19.10
N PHE A 194 1.62 31.40 20.10
CA PHE A 194 0.22 31.01 20.14
C PHE A 194 -0.72 31.87 19.25
N ARG A 195 -0.39 33.11 18.92
CA ARG A 195 -1.29 33.95 18.09
C ARG A 195 -1.30 33.58 16.60
N TRP A 196 -0.22 33.03 16.06
CA TRP A 196 -0.15 32.60 14.67
C TRP A 196 -0.87 31.27 14.44
N ALA A 197 -0.84 30.37 15.40
CA ALA A 197 -1.59 29.11 15.35
C ALA A 197 -3.10 29.36 15.30
N ALA A 198 -3.61 30.36 16.02
CA ALA A 198 -5.03 30.72 16.02
C ALA A 198 -5.50 31.32 14.67
N ALA A 199 -4.66 32.11 13.98
CA ALA A 199 -4.98 32.65 12.66
C ALA A 199 -5.03 31.56 11.59
N PHE A 200 -4.09 30.58 11.63
CA PHE A 200 -4.05 29.47 10.70
C PHE A 200 -5.22 28.49 10.91
N THR A 201 -5.64 28.31 12.16
CA THR A 201 -6.81 27.47 12.50
C THR A 201 -8.11 28.05 11.96
N ARG A 202 -8.27 29.39 11.91
CA ARG A 202 -9.44 30.05 11.30
C ARG A 202 -9.50 29.85 9.78
N THR A 203 -8.38 29.89 9.09
CA THR A 203 -8.31 29.68 7.63
C THR A 203 -8.67 28.25 7.26
N ILE A 204 -8.25 27.24 8.03
CA ILE A 204 -8.60 25.84 7.79
C ILE A 204 -10.07 25.55 8.13
N GLN A 205 -10.65 26.19 9.16
CA GLN A 205 -12.07 26.03 9.49
C GLN A 205 -13.00 26.59 8.39
N LEU A 206 -12.58 27.62 7.66
CA LEU A 206 -13.33 28.15 6.51
C LEU A 206 -13.23 27.22 5.29
N ALA A 207 -12.14 26.50 5.10
CA ALA A 207 -11.93 25.57 4.00
C ALA A 207 -12.64 24.20 4.17
N THR A 208 -13.00 23.82 5.39
CA THR A 208 -13.70 22.54 5.69
C THR A 208 -15.22 22.67 5.80
N ARG A 209 -15.80 23.86 5.65
CA ARG A 209 -17.23 24.01 5.49
C ARG A 209 -17.59 23.73 4.03
N SER A 210 -17.81 22.49 3.71
CA SER A 210 -18.37 22.02 2.44
C SER A 210 -19.81 22.53 2.28
N PRO A 211 -20.23 23.01 1.09
CA PRO A 211 -21.59 23.53 0.83
C PRO A 211 -22.69 22.45 0.78
N CYS A 212 -22.38 21.20 1.11
CA CYS A 212 -23.33 20.09 1.03
C CYS A 212 -24.30 19.94 2.22
N ALA A 213 -24.24 20.82 3.23
CA ALA A 213 -25.10 20.73 4.41
C ALA A 213 -26.33 21.68 4.37
N GLN A 214 -26.65 22.29 3.23
CA GLN A 214 -27.78 23.23 3.12
C GLN A 214 -28.93 22.75 2.19
N LEU A 215 -28.99 21.48 1.82
CA LEU A 215 -30.03 20.98 0.90
C LEU A 215 -31.08 20.05 1.55
N GLU A 216 -31.11 19.90 2.88
CA GLU A 216 -32.11 19.07 3.57
C GLU A 216 -33.05 19.85 4.52
N ALA A 217 -33.22 21.14 4.35
CA ALA A 217 -34.13 21.93 5.21
C ALA A 217 -35.29 22.62 4.46
N THR A 218 -35.64 22.16 3.23
CA THR A 218 -36.87 22.62 2.56
C THR A 218 -37.42 21.50 1.68
N ALA A 219 -38.17 20.57 2.27
CA ALA A 219 -39.25 19.80 1.64
C ALA A 219 -40.15 19.25 2.73
#